data_4ddc93e996cca270ea9de840eaecbdac
#
_entry.id   4ddc93e996cca270ea9de840eaecbdac
#
_cell.length_a   1.000
_cell.length_b   1.000
_cell.length_c   1.000
_cell.angle_alpha   90.00
_cell.angle_beta   90.00
_cell.angle_gamma   90.00
#
_symmetry.space_group_name_H-M   'P 1'
#
loop_
_entity.id
_entity.type
_entity.pdbx_description
1 polymer ?
#
loop_
_entity_poly.entity_id
_entity_poly.type
_entity_poly.pdbx_seq_one_letter_code
_entity_poly.pdbx_strand_id
1 'polypeptide(L)'
;MNDMADIGFFDLVLGSVILLVPVLVFLYYRVRLVKDIFISVARMVIQLFLVALYMEWIFEMNNPWINSLWVLIMVLVGAGTIVYRVRINWRIFLLPLIMAGTLSMAIIDGFFIGAVIRLDYFFDARYFIPISGMVLGNSINHNIVGLTAYFEGLSIRKELYYFILTNNGSRKKAIRPYIQEALVKGLNPLIANMSVIGLISLPGMMTGQILGGASPATAIKYQVMIMFAIFAGCTMILILSVLSSNFFVFDPYDNIRPIRYNESDRKIKKK
;
A
#
# COMPACT_ATOMS: atom_id res chain seq x y z
N MET A 1 12.11 4.52 -35.43
CA MET A 1 11.78 4.28 -33.98
C MET A 1 13.09 4.41 -33.26
N ASN A 2 13.26 5.42 -32.43
CA ASN A 2 14.49 5.48 -31.59
C ASN A 2 14.35 4.34 -30.57
N ASP A 3 15.27 3.39 -30.64
CA ASP A 3 15.38 2.36 -29.62
C ASP A 3 15.63 3.07 -28.28
N MET A 4 14.96 2.59 -27.22
CA MET A 4 15.25 3.09 -25.88
C MET A 4 16.75 2.93 -25.59
N ALA A 5 17.35 3.96 -24.99
CA ALA A 5 18.75 3.87 -24.56
C ALA A 5 18.92 2.69 -23.62
N ASP A 6 19.79 1.75 -23.96
CA ASP A 6 20.11 0.63 -23.10
C ASP A 6 20.99 1.11 -21.91
N ILE A 7 20.56 0.74 -20.71
CA ILE A 7 21.27 1.10 -19.47
C ILE A 7 22.12 -0.09 -19.05
N GLY A 8 23.43 0.01 -19.24
CA GLY A 8 24.37 -1.01 -18.83
C GLY A 8 24.48 -1.16 -17.31
N PHE A 9 25.02 -2.31 -16.87
CA PHE A 9 25.25 -2.57 -15.44
C PHE A 9 26.15 -1.51 -14.79
N PHE A 10 27.13 -1.00 -15.53
CA PHE A 10 28.03 0.07 -15.05
C PHE A 10 27.24 1.37 -14.79
N ASP A 11 26.28 1.70 -15.66
CA ASP A 11 25.45 2.92 -15.52
C ASP A 11 24.55 2.84 -14.28
N LEU A 12 24.06 1.64 -13.94
CA LEU A 12 23.31 1.41 -12.69
C LEU A 12 24.18 1.65 -11.46
N VAL A 13 25.43 1.17 -11.49
CA VAL A 13 26.39 1.41 -10.39
C VAL A 13 26.70 2.90 -10.29
N LEU A 14 26.95 3.57 -11.41
CA LEU A 14 27.20 5.01 -11.43
C LEU A 14 25.98 5.79 -10.91
N GLY A 15 24.77 5.43 -11.33
CA GLY A 15 23.53 6.01 -10.83
C GLY A 15 23.33 5.86 -9.32
N SER A 16 23.83 4.76 -8.74
CA SER A 16 23.75 4.53 -7.29
C SER A 16 24.58 5.51 -6.45
N VAL A 17 25.56 6.19 -7.06
CA VAL A 17 26.41 7.21 -6.37
C VAL A 17 25.56 8.36 -5.81
N ILE A 18 24.41 8.67 -6.41
CA ILE A 18 23.49 9.70 -5.92
C ILE A 18 23.00 9.40 -4.48
N LEU A 19 23.01 8.14 -4.06
CA LEU A 19 22.64 7.74 -2.70
C LEU A 19 23.63 8.22 -1.64
N LEU A 20 24.83 8.64 -2.03
CA LEU A 20 25.79 9.26 -1.10
C LEU A 20 25.24 10.55 -0.49
N VAL A 21 24.41 11.29 -1.22
CA VAL A 21 23.84 12.56 -0.72
C VAL A 21 23.01 12.34 0.55
N PRO A 22 21.92 11.51 0.54
CA PRO A 22 21.16 11.27 1.75
C PRO A 22 21.98 10.55 2.84
N VAL A 23 22.93 9.68 2.47
CA VAL A 23 23.79 9.00 3.45
C VAL A 23 24.65 10.02 4.20
N LEU A 24 25.30 10.95 3.50
CA LEU A 24 26.11 12.01 4.11
C LEU A 24 25.27 12.91 5.02
N VAL A 25 24.06 13.29 4.60
CA VAL A 25 23.13 14.08 5.43
C VAL A 25 22.80 13.32 6.71
N PHE A 26 22.47 12.03 6.63
CA PHE A 26 22.11 11.23 7.81
C PHE A 26 23.30 11.00 8.74
N LEU A 27 24.50 10.85 8.22
CA LEU A 27 25.73 10.78 9.02
C LEU A 27 25.99 12.11 9.74
N TYR A 28 25.87 13.24 9.01
CA TYR A 28 26.05 14.56 9.58
C TYR A 28 25.09 14.86 10.75
N TYR A 29 23.80 14.57 10.55
CA TYR A 29 22.76 14.76 11.59
C TYR A 29 22.66 13.59 12.59
N ARG A 30 23.56 12.59 12.50
CA ARG A 30 23.57 11.39 13.36
C ARG A 30 22.22 10.62 13.37
N VAL A 31 21.53 10.60 12.24
CA VAL A 31 20.26 9.85 12.07
C VAL A 31 20.58 8.37 11.84
N ARG A 32 19.98 7.49 12.64
CA ARG A 32 20.25 6.04 12.59
C ARG A 32 19.46 5.33 11.48
N LEU A 33 19.42 5.89 10.27
CA LEU A 33 18.71 5.31 9.11
C LEU A 33 19.66 4.78 8.02
N VAL A 34 20.96 5.00 8.12
CA VAL A 34 21.93 4.62 7.09
C VAL A 34 21.88 3.12 6.80
N LYS A 35 21.86 2.28 7.86
CA LYS A 35 21.75 0.82 7.72
C LYS A 35 20.44 0.41 7.02
N ASP A 36 19.33 1.07 7.36
CA ASP A 36 18.02 0.76 6.81
C ASP A 36 17.94 1.12 5.31
N ILE A 37 18.63 2.20 4.88
CA ILE A 37 18.74 2.56 3.46
C ILE A 37 19.45 1.45 2.68
N PHE A 38 20.65 1.05 3.11
CA PHE A 38 21.41 0.02 2.40
C PHE A 38 20.64 -1.31 2.31
N ILE A 39 20.03 -1.74 3.41
CA ILE A 39 19.19 -2.95 3.41
C ILE A 39 18.00 -2.80 2.46
N SER A 40 17.34 -1.64 2.45
CA SER A 40 16.18 -1.39 1.59
C SER A 40 16.56 -1.34 0.12
N VAL A 41 17.67 -0.69 -0.23
CA VAL A 41 18.18 -0.60 -1.60
C VAL A 41 18.62 -2.00 -2.09
N ALA A 42 19.39 -2.73 -1.30
CA ALA A 42 19.79 -4.10 -1.67
C ALA A 42 18.57 -5.01 -1.89
N ARG A 43 17.60 -4.95 -0.98
CA ARG A 43 16.33 -5.70 -1.13
C ARG A 43 15.59 -5.28 -2.39
N MET A 44 15.46 -3.99 -2.66
CA MET A 44 14.79 -3.47 -3.86
C MET A 44 15.43 -3.98 -5.13
N VAL A 45 16.75 -3.88 -5.25
CA VAL A 45 17.50 -4.33 -6.43
C VAL A 45 17.30 -5.84 -6.64
N ILE A 46 17.51 -6.66 -5.60
CA ILE A 46 17.32 -8.10 -5.68
C ILE A 46 15.88 -8.45 -6.06
N GLN A 47 14.89 -7.81 -5.45
CA GLN A 47 13.49 -8.07 -5.73
C GLN A 47 13.12 -7.70 -7.18
N LEU A 48 13.61 -6.56 -7.71
CA LEU A 48 13.31 -6.16 -9.08
C LEU A 48 13.94 -7.12 -10.10
N PHE A 49 15.18 -7.58 -9.89
CA PHE A 49 15.78 -8.59 -10.76
C PHE A 49 15.03 -9.91 -10.71
N LEU A 50 14.61 -10.36 -9.53
CA LEU A 50 13.79 -11.57 -9.40
C LEU A 50 12.44 -11.39 -10.10
N VAL A 51 11.80 -10.22 -9.95
CA VAL A 51 10.53 -9.89 -10.64
C VAL A 51 10.70 -10.04 -12.15
N ALA A 52 11.76 -9.49 -12.72
CA ALA A 52 12.01 -9.59 -14.17
C ALA A 52 12.08 -11.06 -14.63
N LEU A 53 12.79 -11.92 -13.89
CA LEU A 53 12.95 -13.33 -14.24
C LEU A 53 11.63 -14.11 -14.19
N TYR A 54 10.82 -13.95 -13.13
CA TYR A 54 9.60 -14.76 -13.01
C TYR A 54 8.40 -14.17 -13.76
N MET A 55 8.39 -12.86 -14.07
CA MET A 55 7.30 -12.25 -14.82
C MET A 55 7.21 -12.78 -16.25
N GLU A 56 8.35 -13.02 -16.92
CA GLU A 56 8.36 -13.65 -18.24
C GLU A 56 7.66 -15.01 -18.21
N TRP A 57 8.04 -15.86 -17.24
CA TRP A 57 7.43 -17.16 -17.04
C TRP A 57 5.92 -17.09 -16.74
N ILE A 58 5.49 -16.16 -15.86
CA ILE A 58 4.07 -15.98 -15.55
C ILE A 58 3.29 -15.50 -16.78
N PHE A 59 3.87 -14.61 -17.59
CA PHE A 59 3.21 -14.10 -18.80
C PHE A 59 3.08 -15.18 -19.88
N GLU A 60 4.06 -16.08 -20.01
CA GLU A 60 3.99 -17.20 -20.93
C GLU A 60 2.92 -18.22 -20.51
N MET A 61 2.88 -18.59 -19.22
CA MET A 61 1.88 -19.52 -18.71
C MET A 61 0.47 -18.97 -18.72
N ASN A 62 0.30 -17.69 -18.43
CA ASN A 62 -0.94 -16.94 -18.33
C ASN A 62 -2.12 -17.72 -17.70
N ASN A 63 -1.84 -18.41 -16.60
CA ASN A 63 -2.78 -19.29 -15.90
C ASN A 63 -3.56 -18.49 -14.82
N PRO A 64 -4.92 -18.55 -14.80
CA PRO A 64 -5.73 -17.76 -13.88
C PRO A 64 -5.45 -18.06 -12.40
N TRP A 65 -5.15 -19.32 -12.07
CA TRP A 65 -4.84 -19.74 -10.70
C TRP A 65 -3.50 -19.21 -10.23
N ILE A 66 -2.48 -19.24 -11.10
CA ILE A 66 -1.14 -18.71 -10.79
C ILE A 66 -1.22 -17.19 -10.62
N ASN A 67 -1.91 -16.50 -11.52
CA ASN A 67 -2.07 -15.05 -11.48
C ASN A 67 -2.83 -14.61 -10.22
N SER A 68 -3.92 -15.29 -9.87
CA SER A 68 -4.69 -15.03 -8.65
C SER A 68 -3.89 -15.33 -7.37
N LEU A 69 -3.14 -16.43 -7.36
CA LEU A 69 -2.25 -16.77 -6.24
C LEU A 69 -1.18 -15.70 -6.04
N TRP A 70 -0.64 -15.17 -7.15
CA TRP A 70 0.36 -14.12 -7.09
C TRP A 70 -0.20 -12.82 -6.46
N VAL A 71 -1.39 -12.39 -6.90
CA VAL A 71 -2.08 -11.23 -6.29
C VAL A 71 -2.37 -11.48 -4.81
N LEU A 72 -2.78 -12.70 -4.44
CA LEU A 72 -2.98 -13.05 -3.03
C LEU A 72 -1.68 -12.95 -2.21
N ILE A 73 -0.55 -13.40 -2.76
CA ILE A 73 0.78 -13.24 -2.12
C ILE A 73 1.09 -11.74 -1.94
N MET A 74 0.81 -10.90 -2.94
CA MET A 74 1.00 -9.45 -2.82
C MET A 74 0.14 -8.85 -1.71
N VAL A 75 -1.13 -9.27 -1.57
CA VAL A 75 -2.01 -8.86 -0.46
C VAL A 75 -1.44 -9.30 0.89
N LEU A 76 -0.95 -10.53 1.01
CA LEU A 76 -0.35 -11.06 2.24
C LEU A 76 0.88 -10.25 2.66
N VAL A 77 1.77 -9.97 1.72
CA VAL A 77 2.99 -9.17 1.97
C VAL A 77 2.61 -7.73 2.33
N GLY A 78 1.63 -7.15 1.65
CA GLY A 78 1.10 -5.81 1.93
C GLY A 78 0.50 -5.72 3.34
N ALA A 79 -0.40 -6.65 3.69
CA ALA A 79 -1.02 -6.72 5.02
C ALA A 79 0.03 -6.91 6.13
N GLY A 80 1.01 -7.81 5.92
CA GLY A 80 2.12 -8.02 6.84
C GLY A 80 2.97 -6.77 7.05
N THR A 81 3.25 -6.03 5.96
CA THR A 81 3.99 -4.77 6.00
C THR A 81 3.23 -3.71 6.81
N ILE A 82 1.92 -3.58 6.57
CA ILE A 82 1.06 -2.64 7.31
C ILE A 82 1.06 -2.97 8.80
N VAL A 83 0.79 -4.23 9.19
CA VAL A 83 0.79 -4.67 10.58
C VAL A 83 2.12 -4.36 11.28
N TYR A 84 3.23 -4.65 10.61
CA TYR A 84 4.58 -4.41 11.13
C TYR A 84 4.85 -2.90 11.32
N ARG A 85 4.49 -2.07 10.35
CA ARG A 85 4.74 -0.62 10.37
C ARG A 85 3.84 0.13 11.35
N VAL A 86 2.57 -0.25 11.43
CA VAL A 86 1.59 0.33 12.39
C VAL A 86 1.86 -0.15 13.83
N ARG A 87 2.67 -1.22 14.00
CA ARG A 87 3.02 -1.82 15.30
C ARG A 87 1.81 -2.36 16.07
N ILE A 88 0.87 -2.97 15.35
CA ILE A 88 -0.30 -3.65 15.93
C ILE A 88 -0.04 -5.14 16.10
N ASN A 89 -0.89 -5.82 16.87
CA ASN A 89 -0.73 -7.24 17.14
C ASN A 89 -1.03 -8.07 15.89
N TRP A 90 0.00 -8.67 15.29
CA TRP A 90 -0.10 -9.43 14.05
C TRP A 90 -1.08 -10.61 14.11
N ARG A 91 -1.20 -11.28 15.27
CA ARG A 91 -2.10 -12.43 15.46
C ARG A 91 -3.58 -12.05 15.38
N ILE A 92 -3.90 -10.81 15.70
CA ILE A 92 -5.26 -10.30 15.75
C ILE A 92 -5.61 -9.58 14.44
N PHE A 93 -4.69 -8.73 13.95
CA PHE A 93 -5.01 -7.78 12.88
C PHE A 93 -4.57 -8.23 11.47
N LEU A 94 -3.74 -9.29 11.35
CA LEU A 94 -3.29 -9.75 10.04
C LEU A 94 -4.47 -10.26 9.19
N LEU A 95 -5.31 -11.12 9.75
CA LEU A 95 -6.46 -11.69 9.03
C LEU A 95 -7.47 -10.63 8.57
N PRO A 96 -7.93 -9.69 9.42
CA PRO A 96 -8.76 -8.58 8.99
C PRO A 96 -8.18 -7.76 7.83
N LEU A 97 -6.88 -7.48 7.84
CA LEU A 97 -6.23 -6.72 6.78
C LEU A 97 -6.14 -7.53 5.46
N ILE A 98 -5.87 -8.83 5.55
CA ILE A 98 -5.89 -9.71 4.37
C ILE A 98 -7.29 -9.74 3.75
N MET A 99 -8.32 -9.93 4.56
CA MET A 99 -9.71 -9.93 4.07
C MET A 99 -10.09 -8.59 3.42
N ALA A 100 -9.73 -7.48 4.07
CA ALA A 100 -9.95 -6.15 3.52
C ALA A 100 -9.21 -5.94 2.20
N GLY A 101 -7.95 -6.33 2.12
CA GLY A 101 -7.14 -6.26 0.91
C GLY A 101 -7.70 -7.11 -0.22
N THR A 102 -7.97 -8.39 0.05
CA THR A 102 -8.50 -9.33 -0.96
C THR A 102 -9.86 -8.88 -1.49
N LEU A 103 -10.79 -8.47 -0.61
CA LEU A 103 -12.10 -7.99 -1.03
C LEU A 103 -11.99 -6.69 -1.85
N SER A 104 -11.13 -5.77 -1.42
CA SER A 104 -10.90 -4.52 -2.17
C SER A 104 -10.33 -4.79 -3.55
N MET A 105 -9.34 -5.69 -3.68
CA MET A 105 -8.76 -6.06 -4.97
C MET A 105 -9.78 -6.74 -5.86
N ALA A 106 -10.56 -7.69 -5.34
CA ALA A 106 -11.61 -8.35 -6.11
C ALA A 106 -12.62 -7.34 -6.71
N ILE A 107 -12.99 -6.32 -5.95
CA ILE A 107 -13.92 -5.29 -6.42
C ILE A 107 -13.24 -4.35 -7.44
N ILE A 108 -12.04 -3.86 -7.13
CA ILE A 108 -11.32 -2.91 -7.99
C ILE A 108 -10.90 -3.57 -9.30
N ASP A 109 -10.27 -4.74 -9.23
CA ASP A 109 -9.83 -5.46 -10.43
C ASP A 109 -11.05 -5.92 -11.25
N GLY A 110 -12.11 -6.40 -10.56
CA GLY A 110 -13.38 -6.78 -11.20
C GLY A 110 -14.01 -5.63 -11.99
N PHE A 111 -14.07 -4.44 -11.39
CA PHE A 111 -14.59 -3.25 -12.06
C PHE A 111 -13.63 -2.74 -13.16
N PHE A 112 -12.34 -2.62 -12.84
CA PHE A 112 -11.38 -1.98 -13.75
C PHE A 112 -11.09 -2.87 -14.97
N ILE A 113 -10.77 -4.14 -14.78
CA ILE A 113 -10.45 -5.06 -15.87
C ILE A 113 -11.73 -5.50 -16.59
N GLY A 114 -12.79 -5.82 -15.84
CA GLY A 114 -14.01 -6.35 -16.43
C GLY A 114 -14.90 -5.30 -17.09
N ALA A 115 -15.11 -4.14 -16.45
CA ALA A 115 -16.05 -3.12 -16.97
C ALA A 115 -15.36 -2.00 -17.75
N VAL A 116 -14.13 -1.59 -17.38
CA VAL A 116 -13.46 -0.44 -17.98
C VAL A 116 -12.59 -0.85 -19.16
N ILE A 117 -11.64 -1.78 -18.94
CA ILE A 117 -10.73 -2.25 -20.02
C ILE A 117 -11.46 -3.23 -20.92
N ARG A 118 -12.38 -4.04 -20.35
CA ARG A 118 -13.18 -5.06 -21.08
C ARG A 118 -12.30 -6.06 -21.83
N LEU A 119 -11.34 -6.66 -21.10
CA LEU A 119 -10.51 -7.71 -21.67
C LEU A 119 -11.34 -8.96 -21.91
N ASP A 120 -11.11 -9.63 -23.05
CA ASP A 120 -11.73 -10.93 -23.36
C ASP A 120 -11.32 -11.99 -22.34
N TYR A 121 -10.10 -11.89 -21.81
CA TYR A 121 -9.58 -12.75 -20.73
C TYR A 121 -9.27 -11.92 -19.49
N PHE A 122 -10.13 -12.04 -18.47
CA PHE A 122 -10.06 -11.25 -17.24
C PHE A 122 -8.74 -11.41 -16.47
N PHE A 123 -8.22 -12.63 -16.42
CA PHE A 123 -6.99 -12.96 -15.68
C PHE A 123 -5.71 -12.81 -16.50
N ASP A 124 -5.71 -12.02 -17.56
CA ASP A 124 -4.49 -11.77 -18.33
C ASP A 124 -3.41 -11.19 -17.41
N ALA A 125 -2.31 -11.95 -17.25
CA ALA A 125 -1.21 -11.61 -16.36
C ALA A 125 -0.60 -10.23 -16.63
N ARG A 126 -0.61 -9.79 -17.91
CA ARG A 126 -0.04 -8.50 -18.35
C ARG A 126 -0.82 -7.29 -17.83
N TYR A 127 -2.09 -7.47 -17.48
CA TYR A 127 -2.95 -6.43 -16.93
C TYR A 127 -3.24 -6.65 -15.45
N PHE A 128 -3.67 -7.87 -15.10
CA PHE A 128 -4.14 -8.22 -13.76
C PHE A 128 -3.06 -8.00 -12.68
N ILE A 129 -1.84 -8.51 -12.91
CA ILE A 129 -0.77 -8.41 -11.91
C ILE A 129 -0.24 -6.98 -11.76
N PRO A 130 0.09 -6.22 -12.85
CA PRO A 130 0.56 -4.84 -12.71
C PRO A 130 -0.49 -3.89 -12.12
N ILE A 131 -1.77 -4.00 -12.50
CA ILE A 131 -2.83 -3.14 -11.99
C ILE A 131 -3.03 -3.39 -10.49
N SER A 132 -3.19 -4.66 -10.08
CA SER A 132 -3.25 -5.03 -8.66
C SER A 132 -2.03 -4.53 -7.89
N GLY A 133 -0.83 -4.69 -8.46
CA GLY A 133 0.43 -4.23 -7.86
C GLY A 133 0.49 -2.73 -7.63
N MET A 134 0.04 -1.94 -8.61
CA MET A 134 -0.02 -0.48 -8.47
C MET A 134 -1.01 -0.04 -7.39
N VAL A 135 -2.19 -0.64 -7.34
CA VAL A 135 -3.20 -0.32 -6.31
C VAL A 135 -2.70 -0.73 -4.92
N LEU A 136 -2.22 -1.96 -4.75
CA LEU A 136 -1.71 -2.46 -3.47
C LEU A 136 -0.47 -1.68 -3.01
N GLY A 137 0.50 -1.46 -3.90
CA GLY A 137 1.73 -0.75 -3.59
C GLY A 137 1.49 0.66 -3.08
N ASN A 138 0.61 1.41 -3.75
CA ASN A 138 0.22 2.74 -3.27
C ASN A 138 -0.58 2.68 -1.97
N SER A 139 -1.47 1.69 -1.82
CA SER A 139 -2.33 1.58 -0.64
C SER A 139 -1.56 1.31 0.65
N ILE A 140 -0.40 0.65 0.61
CA ILE A 140 0.39 0.33 1.80
C ILE A 140 0.72 1.60 2.60
N ASN A 141 1.30 2.62 1.97
CA ASN A 141 1.70 3.85 2.67
C ASN A 141 0.50 4.61 3.23
N HIS A 142 -0.55 4.76 2.44
CA HIS A 142 -1.78 5.45 2.85
C HIS A 142 -2.49 4.73 3.99
N ASN A 143 -2.53 3.40 3.95
CA ASN A 143 -3.09 2.58 5.02
C ASN A 143 -2.25 2.62 6.30
N ILE A 144 -0.92 2.63 6.22
CA ILE A 144 -0.05 2.79 7.39
C ILE A 144 -0.38 4.10 8.10
N VAL A 145 -0.46 5.23 7.38
CA VAL A 145 -0.78 6.53 7.95
C VAL A 145 -2.19 6.56 8.54
N GLY A 146 -3.19 6.09 7.78
CA GLY A 146 -4.59 6.10 8.21
C GLY A 146 -4.83 5.20 9.43
N LEU A 147 -4.34 3.95 9.41
CA LEU A 147 -4.51 3.02 10.53
C LEU A 147 -3.71 3.46 11.76
N THR A 148 -2.52 4.05 11.57
CA THR A 148 -1.79 4.65 12.68
C THR A 148 -2.62 5.75 13.34
N ALA A 149 -3.19 6.67 12.55
CA ALA A 149 -4.05 7.72 13.07
C ALA A 149 -5.27 7.17 13.82
N TYR A 150 -5.91 6.12 13.28
CA TYR A 150 -7.05 5.45 13.89
C TYR A 150 -6.70 4.83 15.25
N PHE A 151 -5.70 3.97 15.29
CA PHE A 151 -5.35 3.23 16.51
C PHE A 151 -4.70 4.12 17.58
N GLU A 152 -3.87 5.08 17.17
CA GLU A 152 -3.32 6.08 18.11
C GLU A 152 -4.41 6.99 18.64
N GLY A 153 -5.30 7.46 17.79
CA GLY A 153 -6.44 8.26 18.19
C GLY A 153 -7.26 7.58 19.27
N LEU A 154 -7.66 6.31 19.04
CA LEU A 154 -8.39 5.51 20.04
C LEU A 154 -7.59 5.28 21.32
N SER A 155 -6.27 5.08 21.22
CA SER A 155 -5.43 4.81 22.38
C SER A 155 -5.19 6.05 23.25
N ILE A 156 -4.96 7.22 22.63
CA ILE A 156 -4.62 8.48 23.29
C ILE A 156 -5.88 9.18 23.81
N ARG A 157 -6.95 9.18 23.01
CA ARG A 157 -8.19 9.92 23.31
C ARG A 157 -9.32 8.99 23.74
N LYS A 158 -9.02 7.99 24.58
CA LYS A 158 -10.02 7.04 25.12
C LYS A 158 -11.18 7.74 25.83
N GLU A 159 -10.89 8.81 26.56
CA GLU A 159 -11.89 9.60 27.28
C GLU A 159 -12.94 10.18 26.34
N LEU A 160 -12.54 10.71 25.19
CA LEU A 160 -13.48 11.21 24.18
C LEU A 160 -14.35 10.06 23.62
N TYR A 161 -13.77 8.88 23.38
CA TYR A 161 -14.54 7.72 22.94
C TYR A 161 -15.63 7.35 23.95
N TYR A 162 -15.26 7.20 25.24
CA TYR A 162 -16.23 6.84 26.28
C TYR A 162 -17.24 7.96 26.53
N PHE A 163 -16.83 9.23 26.47
CA PHE A 163 -17.75 10.36 26.57
C PHE A 163 -18.83 10.30 25.49
N ILE A 164 -18.44 10.11 24.22
CA ILE A 164 -19.42 10.00 23.11
C ILE A 164 -20.27 8.74 23.26
N LEU A 165 -19.67 7.63 23.68
CA LEU A 165 -20.38 6.36 23.86
C LEU A 165 -21.49 6.50 24.92
N THR A 166 -21.14 7.07 26.09
CA THR A 166 -22.07 7.25 27.20
C THR A 166 -23.22 8.22 26.85
N ASN A 167 -22.90 9.32 26.16
CA ASN A 167 -23.92 10.31 25.78
C ASN A 167 -24.83 9.86 24.62
N ASN A 168 -24.30 9.08 23.68
CA ASN A 168 -25.04 8.71 22.46
C ASN A 168 -25.47 7.24 22.42
N GLY A 169 -25.02 6.37 23.34
CA GLY A 169 -25.36 4.95 23.40
C GLY A 169 -24.97 4.13 22.17
N SER A 170 -24.05 4.62 21.34
CA SER A 170 -23.73 3.96 20.05
C SER A 170 -22.23 3.99 19.74
N ARG A 171 -21.62 2.80 19.70
CA ARG A 171 -20.24 2.61 19.25
C ARG A 171 -19.96 3.23 17.88
N LYS A 172 -20.89 3.09 16.94
CA LYS A 172 -20.75 3.68 15.59
C LYS A 172 -20.54 5.19 15.65
N LYS A 173 -21.28 5.89 16.51
CA LYS A 173 -21.09 7.35 16.71
C LYS A 173 -19.80 7.65 17.42
N ALA A 174 -19.42 6.86 18.42
CA ALA A 174 -18.21 7.06 19.21
C ALA A 174 -16.91 6.87 18.40
N ILE A 175 -16.88 5.95 17.42
CA ILE A 175 -15.71 5.73 16.57
C ILE A 175 -15.64 6.66 15.35
N ARG A 176 -16.71 7.33 14.99
CA ARG A 176 -16.80 8.16 13.77
C ARG A 176 -15.70 9.23 13.66
N PRO A 177 -15.38 10.01 14.71
CA PRO A 177 -14.31 11.01 14.63
C PRO A 177 -12.93 10.40 14.30
N TYR A 178 -12.65 9.21 14.82
CA TYR A 178 -11.39 8.50 14.58
C TYR A 178 -11.31 7.95 13.15
N ILE A 179 -12.44 7.47 12.60
CA ILE A 179 -12.51 7.05 11.18
C ILE A 179 -12.31 8.26 10.28
N GLN A 180 -12.94 9.39 10.58
CA GLN A 180 -12.77 10.62 9.80
C GLN A 180 -11.32 11.09 9.80
N GLU A 181 -10.65 11.09 10.95
CA GLU A 181 -9.24 11.46 11.05
C GLU A 181 -8.34 10.47 10.28
N ALA A 182 -8.62 9.17 10.36
CA ALA A 182 -7.89 8.15 9.61
C ALA A 182 -7.99 8.36 8.09
N LEU A 183 -9.20 8.61 7.59
CA LEU A 183 -9.44 8.88 6.17
C LEU A 183 -8.73 10.17 5.72
N VAL A 184 -8.87 11.26 6.48
CA VAL A 184 -8.22 12.53 6.16
C VAL A 184 -6.70 12.37 6.13
N LYS A 185 -6.10 11.82 7.19
CA LYS A 185 -4.63 11.67 7.27
C LYS A 185 -4.10 10.67 6.26
N GLY A 186 -4.82 9.57 6.04
CA GLY A 186 -4.41 8.54 5.10
C GLY A 186 -4.52 8.97 3.63
N LEU A 187 -5.56 9.74 3.26
CA LEU A 187 -5.85 10.04 1.86
C LEU A 187 -5.38 11.42 1.40
N ASN A 188 -5.20 12.39 2.30
CA ASN A 188 -4.72 13.73 1.92
C ASN A 188 -3.45 13.74 1.07
N PRO A 189 -2.41 12.94 1.35
CA PRO A 189 -1.22 12.91 0.50
C PRO A 189 -1.52 12.43 -0.91
N LEU A 190 -2.45 11.50 -1.07
CA LEU A 190 -2.87 10.99 -2.38
C LEU A 190 -3.66 12.04 -3.16
N ILE A 191 -4.58 12.75 -2.49
CA ILE A 191 -5.35 13.85 -3.07
C ILE A 191 -4.41 14.97 -3.53
N ALA A 192 -3.43 15.33 -2.70
CA ALA A 192 -2.41 16.32 -3.04
C ALA A 192 -1.61 15.91 -4.29
N ASN A 193 -1.17 14.65 -4.35
CA ASN A 193 -0.47 14.12 -5.53
C ASN A 193 -1.33 14.18 -6.78
N MET A 194 -2.62 13.78 -6.68
CA MET A 194 -3.55 13.85 -7.83
C MET A 194 -3.71 15.28 -8.36
N SER A 195 -3.68 16.28 -7.48
CA SER A 195 -3.84 17.68 -7.87
C SER A 195 -2.68 18.25 -8.68
N VAL A 196 -1.49 17.65 -8.61
CA VAL A 196 -0.28 18.15 -9.28
C VAL A 196 0.20 17.25 -10.43
N ILE A 197 -0.43 16.08 -10.60
CA ILE A 197 -0.12 15.18 -11.73
C ILE A 197 -0.43 15.89 -13.04
N GLY A 198 0.50 15.79 -13.98
CA GLY A 198 0.40 16.42 -15.31
C GLY A 198 0.93 17.85 -15.39
N LEU A 199 1.06 18.55 -14.23
CA LEU A 199 1.67 19.87 -14.18
C LEU A 199 3.11 19.83 -13.68
N ILE A 200 3.35 19.10 -12.60
CA ILE A 200 4.65 19.04 -11.93
C ILE A 200 5.31 17.68 -12.14
N SER A 201 4.52 16.60 -12.17
CA SER A 201 5.04 15.24 -12.28
C SER A 201 4.34 14.45 -13.38
N LEU A 202 5.13 13.67 -14.11
CA LEU A 202 4.64 12.63 -14.99
C LEU A 202 4.83 11.28 -14.26
N PRO A 203 3.76 10.50 -14.07
CA PRO A 203 3.87 9.20 -13.44
C PRO A 203 4.74 8.23 -14.24
N GLY A 204 5.54 7.42 -13.55
CA GLY A 204 6.51 6.52 -14.17
C GLY A 204 5.89 5.54 -15.18
N MET A 205 4.67 5.05 -14.93
CA MET A 205 3.96 4.18 -15.87
C MET A 205 3.65 4.89 -17.19
N MET A 206 3.09 6.12 -17.11
CA MET A 206 2.83 6.93 -18.31
C MET A 206 4.12 7.20 -19.07
N THR A 207 5.18 7.58 -18.37
CA THR A 207 6.49 7.81 -18.98
C THR A 207 7.03 6.54 -19.63
N GLY A 208 6.92 5.39 -18.99
CA GLY A 208 7.31 4.09 -19.54
C GLY A 208 6.54 3.72 -20.81
N GLN A 209 5.22 3.96 -20.84
CA GLN A 209 4.40 3.73 -22.03
C GLN A 209 4.81 4.63 -23.20
N ILE A 210 5.07 5.92 -22.95
CA ILE A 210 5.52 6.87 -23.98
C ILE A 210 6.89 6.46 -24.52
N LEU A 211 7.84 6.11 -23.65
CA LEU A 211 9.15 5.62 -24.05
C LEU A 211 9.06 4.29 -24.81
N GLY A 212 8.10 3.44 -24.50
CA GLY A 212 7.79 2.20 -25.20
C GLY A 212 7.05 2.39 -26.54
N GLY A 213 6.84 3.65 -26.98
CA GLY A 213 6.28 3.99 -28.29
C GLY A 213 4.76 4.20 -28.30
N ALA A 214 4.09 4.16 -27.15
CA ALA A 214 2.66 4.50 -27.09
C ALA A 214 2.44 6.02 -27.28
N SER A 215 1.32 6.40 -27.91
CA SER A 215 0.98 7.82 -28.04
C SER A 215 0.74 8.46 -26.65
N PRO A 216 1.17 9.72 -26.42
CA PRO A 216 0.90 10.42 -25.16
C PRO A 216 -0.58 10.44 -24.81
N ALA A 217 -1.46 10.59 -25.78
CA ALA A 217 -2.91 10.60 -25.59
C ALA A 217 -3.43 9.27 -25.01
N THR A 218 -2.89 8.14 -25.48
CA THR A 218 -3.25 6.82 -24.96
C THR A 218 -2.70 6.62 -23.55
N ALA A 219 -1.43 6.96 -23.32
CA ALA A 219 -0.78 6.85 -22.03
C ALA A 219 -1.49 7.67 -20.94
N ILE A 220 -1.95 8.90 -21.26
CA ILE A 220 -2.73 9.75 -20.35
C ILE A 220 -4.04 9.10 -19.96
N LYS A 221 -4.79 8.52 -20.89
CA LYS A 221 -6.08 7.84 -20.60
C LYS A 221 -5.88 6.69 -19.60
N TYR A 222 -4.89 5.83 -19.83
CA TYR A 222 -4.55 4.76 -18.90
C TYR A 222 -4.15 5.30 -17.53
N GLN A 223 -3.32 6.35 -17.49
CA GLN A 223 -2.87 6.93 -16.25
C GLN A 223 -4.02 7.51 -15.41
N VAL A 224 -4.95 8.24 -16.03
CA VAL A 224 -6.14 8.78 -15.35
C VAL A 224 -6.97 7.66 -14.74
N MET A 225 -7.23 6.61 -15.51
CA MET A 225 -8.03 5.47 -15.05
C MET A 225 -7.35 4.72 -13.90
N ILE A 226 -6.04 4.52 -13.99
CA ILE A 226 -5.26 3.88 -12.92
C ILE A 226 -5.27 4.73 -11.65
N MET A 227 -5.19 6.06 -11.76
CA MET A 227 -5.29 6.94 -10.59
C MET A 227 -6.65 6.82 -9.89
N PHE A 228 -7.73 6.67 -10.64
CA PHE A 228 -9.05 6.39 -10.07
C PHE A 228 -9.07 5.04 -9.34
N ALA A 229 -8.50 4.00 -9.94
CA ALA A 229 -8.38 2.69 -9.30
C ALA A 229 -7.54 2.73 -8.02
N ILE A 230 -6.41 3.46 -8.03
CA ILE A 230 -5.56 3.64 -6.85
C ILE A 230 -6.31 4.38 -5.74
N PHE A 231 -6.99 5.50 -6.06
CA PHE A 231 -7.72 6.27 -5.07
C PHE A 231 -8.87 5.47 -4.44
N ALA A 232 -9.66 4.80 -5.28
CA ALA A 232 -10.74 3.92 -4.83
C ALA A 232 -10.19 2.76 -3.99
N GLY A 233 -9.14 2.08 -4.46
CA GLY A 233 -8.50 0.96 -3.77
C GLY A 233 -7.91 1.36 -2.42
N CYS A 234 -7.15 2.47 -2.36
CA CYS A 234 -6.61 3.00 -1.09
C CYS A 234 -7.73 3.28 -0.09
N THR A 235 -8.82 3.91 -0.54
CA THR A 235 -9.98 4.23 0.32
C THR A 235 -10.68 2.97 0.79
N MET A 236 -10.93 2.01 -0.10
CA MET A 236 -11.62 0.76 0.23
C MET A 236 -10.81 -0.09 1.20
N ILE A 237 -9.50 -0.27 0.93
CA ILE A 237 -8.63 -1.04 1.83
C ILE A 237 -8.60 -0.39 3.21
N LEU A 238 -8.47 0.94 3.30
CA LEU A 238 -8.43 1.65 4.57
C LEU A 238 -9.74 1.47 5.36
N ILE A 239 -10.87 1.75 4.74
CA ILE A 239 -12.16 1.68 5.45
C ILE A 239 -12.49 0.24 5.84
N LEU A 240 -12.29 -0.73 4.95
CA LEU A 240 -12.53 -2.14 5.25
C LEU A 240 -11.57 -2.67 6.32
N SER A 241 -10.30 -2.24 6.31
CA SER A 241 -9.34 -2.57 7.36
C SER A 241 -9.76 -2.03 8.72
N VAL A 242 -10.26 -0.80 8.78
CA VAL A 242 -10.79 -0.22 10.03
C VAL A 242 -12.04 -0.97 10.49
N LEU A 243 -13.00 -1.19 9.59
CA LEU A 243 -14.26 -1.84 9.94
C LEU A 243 -14.05 -3.29 10.39
N SER A 244 -13.23 -4.07 9.69
CA SER A 244 -12.91 -5.45 10.07
C SER A 244 -12.09 -5.51 11.36
N SER A 245 -11.16 -4.57 11.58
CA SER A 245 -10.39 -4.49 12.82
C SER A 245 -11.26 -4.18 14.04
N ASN A 246 -12.37 -3.47 13.88
CA ASN A 246 -13.27 -3.11 14.98
C ASN A 246 -13.89 -4.31 15.69
N PHE A 247 -14.05 -5.44 15.01
CA PHE A 247 -14.51 -6.68 15.65
C PHE A 247 -13.52 -7.20 16.70
N PHE A 248 -12.26 -6.82 16.60
CA PHE A 248 -11.20 -7.28 17.52
C PHE A 248 -10.73 -6.19 18.48
N VAL A 249 -10.92 -4.92 18.13
CA VAL A 249 -10.55 -3.75 18.97
C VAL A 249 -11.47 -3.61 20.17
N PHE A 250 -12.75 -3.94 20.01
CA PHE A 250 -13.73 -3.78 21.07
C PHE A 250 -14.16 -5.12 21.67
N ASP A 251 -14.45 -5.11 22.96
CA ASP A 251 -15.08 -6.23 23.64
C ASP A 251 -16.63 -6.19 23.47
N PRO A 252 -17.37 -7.21 23.93
CA PRO A 252 -18.84 -7.20 23.89
C PRO A 252 -19.50 -6.06 24.67
N TYR A 253 -18.77 -5.41 25.56
CA TYR A 253 -19.21 -4.27 26.38
C TYR A 253 -18.72 -2.92 25.81
N ASP A 254 -18.23 -2.91 24.57
CA ASP A 254 -17.70 -1.74 23.87
C ASP A 254 -16.44 -1.12 24.52
N ASN A 255 -15.70 -1.87 25.37
CA ASN A 255 -14.42 -1.42 25.88
C ASN A 255 -13.30 -1.64 24.86
N ILE A 256 -12.34 -0.72 24.85
CA ILE A 256 -11.17 -0.78 23.97
C ILE A 256 -10.16 -1.79 24.53
N ARG A 257 -9.86 -2.84 23.76
CA ARG A 257 -8.82 -3.83 24.07
C ARG A 257 -7.42 -3.28 23.80
N PRO A 258 -6.35 -3.85 24.41
CA PRO A 258 -4.98 -3.47 24.09
C PRO A 258 -4.66 -3.73 22.61
N ILE A 259 -4.39 -2.67 21.85
CA ILE A 259 -4.20 -2.73 20.39
C ILE A 259 -2.74 -3.00 20.04
N ARG A 260 -1.80 -2.40 20.79
CA ARG A 260 -0.36 -2.47 20.52
C ARG A 260 0.31 -3.63 21.23
N TYR A 261 1.33 -4.16 20.60
CA TYR A 261 2.28 -5.07 21.25
C TYR A 261 2.98 -4.32 22.39
N ASN A 262 2.82 -4.80 23.64
CA ASN A 262 3.51 -4.22 24.79
C ASN A 262 5.01 -4.50 24.65
N GLU A 263 5.86 -3.47 24.67
CA GLU A 263 7.32 -3.64 24.59
C GLU A 263 7.90 -4.46 25.76
N SER A 264 7.18 -4.55 26.87
CA SER A 264 7.49 -5.42 28.01
C SER A 264 7.51 -6.90 27.63
N ASP A 265 6.67 -7.36 26.70
CA ASP A 265 6.63 -8.75 26.25
C ASP A 265 7.84 -9.13 25.37
N ARG A 266 8.50 -8.14 24.74
CA ARG A 266 9.75 -8.35 24.00
C ARG A 266 10.95 -8.61 24.90
N LYS A 267 10.99 -8.04 26.11
CA LYS A 267 12.10 -8.25 27.06
C LYS A 267 12.02 -9.61 27.74
N ILE A 268 10.82 -10.16 27.93
CA ILE A 268 10.62 -11.47 28.57
C ILE A 268 11.00 -12.63 27.63
N LYS A 269 10.83 -12.47 26.31
CA LYS A 269 11.21 -13.51 25.31
C LYS A 269 12.68 -13.47 24.87
N LYS A 270 13.48 -12.52 25.35
CA LYS A 270 14.94 -12.41 25.12
C LYS A 270 15.77 -12.77 26.32
N LYS A 271 15.19 -13.24 27.41
CA LYS A 271 15.83 -13.95 28.49
C LYS A 271 15.43 -15.43 28.42
#